data_7366a6ffc3aed767c5960def898fd213
#
_entry.id   7366a6ffc3aed767c5960def898fd213
#
_cell.length_a   1.000
_cell.length_b   1.000
_cell.length_c   1.000
_cell.angle_alpha   90.00
_cell.angle_beta   90.00
_cell.angle_gamma   90.00
#
_symmetry.space_group_name_H-M   'P 1'
#
loop_
_entity.id
_entity.type
_entity.pdbx_description
1 polymer ?
#
loop_
_entity_poly.entity_id
_entity_poly.type
_entity_poly.pdbx_seq_one_letter_code
_entity_poly.pdbx_strand_id
1 'polypeptide(L)'
;TWNRVSGAQGYIIYRAYGKGGYKAIKTVTNGATAAYTDTGATTNGGKYTYAVCAYKGSIKGAYVGKTYYYLKQNRISSVKNNASKKATVKWTRNTKANGYQVNYKTGKKQKTITVKSNKTLNKVLKSLKKKATYSVKVRSYKKVSGVTYYSEWSSAKKVKIKK
;
A
#
# COMPACT_ATOMS: atom_id res chain seq x y z
N THR A 1 9.71 -6.43 -6.59
CA THR A 1 10.96 -7.19 -6.31
C THR A 1 10.85 -8.58 -6.90
N TRP A 2 11.97 -9.21 -7.24
CA TRP A 2 12.10 -10.57 -7.78
C TRP A 2 13.37 -11.23 -7.23
N ASN A 3 13.48 -12.54 -7.40
CA ASN A 3 14.70 -13.28 -7.08
C ASN A 3 15.72 -13.09 -8.21
N ARG A 4 16.97 -12.87 -7.86
CA ARG A 4 18.05 -12.79 -8.84
C ARG A 4 18.24 -14.13 -9.54
N VAL A 5 18.52 -14.07 -10.85
CA VAL A 5 18.89 -15.24 -11.67
C VAL A 5 20.40 -15.19 -11.87
N SER A 6 21.10 -16.27 -11.52
CA SER A 6 22.54 -16.38 -11.70
C SER A 6 22.90 -16.25 -13.18
N GLY A 7 23.94 -15.48 -13.50
CA GLY A 7 24.40 -15.24 -14.87
C GLY A 7 23.52 -14.31 -15.69
N ALA A 8 22.41 -13.76 -15.14
CA ALA A 8 21.61 -12.77 -15.85
C ALA A 8 22.39 -11.46 -16.06
N GLN A 9 22.35 -10.92 -17.28
CA GLN A 9 22.86 -9.60 -17.60
C GLN A 9 21.92 -8.50 -17.06
N GLY A 10 20.61 -8.78 -17.08
CA GLY A 10 19.61 -7.84 -16.60
C GLY A 10 18.20 -8.43 -16.63
N TYR A 11 17.20 -7.54 -16.51
CA TYR A 11 15.79 -7.92 -16.44
C TYR A 11 14.92 -7.00 -17.27
N ILE A 12 13.88 -7.56 -17.88
CA ILE A 12 12.83 -6.80 -18.55
C ILE A 12 11.57 -6.92 -17.68
N ILE A 13 11.02 -5.79 -17.28
CA ILE A 13 9.80 -5.69 -16.49
C ILE A 13 8.63 -5.42 -17.43
N TYR A 14 7.62 -6.25 -17.35
CA TYR A 14 6.38 -6.13 -18.11
C TYR A 14 5.22 -5.81 -17.19
N ARG A 15 4.25 -5.10 -17.73
CA ARG A 15 2.97 -4.80 -17.07
C ARG A 15 1.81 -5.06 -18.02
N ALA A 16 0.77 -5.74 -17.53
CA ALA A 16 -0.55 -5.82 -18.14
C ALA A 16 -1.57 -5.08 -17.24
N TYR A 17 -2.55 -4.41 -17.86
CA TYR A 17 -3.66 -3.75 -17.16
C TYR A 17 -4.97 -4.44 -17.51
N GLY A 18 -5.79 -4.79 -16.50
CA GLY A 18 -7.06 -5.47 -16.68
C GLY A 18 -6.91 -6.84 -17.35
N LYS A 19 -7.48 -6.98 -18.52
CA LYS A 19 -7.38 -8.15 -19.43
C LYS A 19 -6.40 -7.94 -20.58
N GLY A 20 -5.70 -6.80 -20.62
CA GLY A 20 -4.76 -6.47 -21.70
C GLY A 20 -3.50 -7.31 -21.65
N GLY A 21 -2.77 -7.33 -22.77
CA GLY A 21 -1.48 -8.02 -22.89
C GLY A 21 -0.34 -7.33 -22.15
N TYR A 22 0.75 -8.06 -21.97
CA TYR A 22 1.97 -7.54 -21.37
C TYR A 22 2.67 -6.54 -22.30
N LYS A 23 3.04 -5.40 -21.74
CA LYS A 23 3.91 -4.40 -22.38
C LYS A 23 5.15 -4.21 -21.54
N ALA A 24 6.33 -4.18 -22.15
CA ALA A 24 7.57 -3.85 -21.46
C ALA A 24 7.51 -2.41 -20.96
N ILE A 25 7.80 -2.20 -19.67
CA ILE A 25 7.77 -0.88 -19.03
C ILE A 25 9.14 -0.43 -18.55
N LYS A 26 10.09 -1.37 -18.41
CA LYS A 26 11.47 -1.08 -18.01
C LYS A 26 12.40 -2.21 -18.40
N THR A 27 13.56 -1.85 -18.91
CA THR A 27 14.73 -2.72 -18.98
C THR A 27 15.73 -2.30 -17.91
N VAL A 28 16.19 -3.25 -17.11
CA VAL A 28 17.25 -3.11 -16.10
C VAL A 28 18.47 -3.82 -16.61
N THR A 29 19.55 -3.11 -16.84
CA THR A 29 20.79 -3.65 -17.47
C THR A 29 21.79 -4.22 -16.46
N ASN A 30 21.50 -4.12 -15.17
CA ASN A 30 22.33 -4.66 -14.10
C ASN A 30 21.67 -5.91 -13.51
N GLY A 31 22.27 -7.09 -13.73
CA GLY A 31 21.81 -8.38 -13.22
C GLY A 31 21.82 -8.51 -11.70
N ALA A 32 22.54 -7.63 -10.98
CA ALA A 32 22.49 -7.58 -9.51
C ALA A 32 21.23 -6.85 -8.98
N THR A 33 20.48 -6.11 -9.82
CA THR A 33 19.25 -5.43 -9.40
C THR A 33 18.13 -6.43 -9.21
N ALA A 34 17.36 -6.30 -8.12
CA ALA A 34 16.25 -7.18 -7.78
C ALA A 34 14.94 -6.44 -7.46
N ALA A 35 14.86 -5.15 -7.83
CA ALA A 35 13.70 -4.31 -7.57
C ALA A 35 13.49 -3.25 -8.65
N TYR A 36 12.22 -2.91 -8.87
CA TYR A 36 11.80 -1.76 -9.68
C TYR A 36 10.48 -1.22 -9.11
N THR A 37 10.34 0.10 -9.04
CA THR A 37 9.10 0.76 -8.65
C THR A 37 8.40 1.33 -9.87
N ASP A 38 7.23 0.80 -10.19
CA ASP A 38 6.39 1.32 -11.25
C ASP A 38 5.50 2.47 -10.74
N THR A 39 5.75 3.67 -11.21
CA THR A 39 4.94 4.86 -10.91
C THR A 39 3.75 5.04 -11.86
N GLY A 40 3.67 4.26 -12.95
CA GLY A 40 2.60 4.32 -13.95
C GLY A 40 1.32 3.56 -13.57
N ALA A 41 1.31 2.83 -12.46
CA ALA A 41 0.12 2.15 -11.94
C ALA A 41 -0.73 3.12 -11.11
N THR A 42 -1.60 3.92 -11.74
CA THR A 42 -2.32 5.04 -11.10
C THR A 42 -3.83 4.86 -11.00
N THR A 43 -4.44 3.90 -11.69
CA THR A 43 -5.88 3.68 -11.70
C THR A 43 -6.37 3.07 -10.38
N ASN A 44 -7.14 3.82 -9.60
CA ASN A 44 -7.69 3.35 -8.32
C ASN A 44 -8.59 2.12 -8.48
N GLY A 45 -8.27 1.03 -7.83
CA GLY A 45 -8.92 -0.28 -7.96
C GLY A 45 -8.50 -1.07 -9.19
N GLY A 46 -7.55 -0.55 -9.99
CA GLY A 46 -7.04 -1.21 -11.20
C GLY A 46 -6.30 -2.51 -10.89
N LYS A 47 -6.56 -3.53 -11.70
CA LYS A 47 -5.82 -4.80 -11.69
C LYS A 47 -4.60 -4.64 -12.59
N TYR A 48 -3.41 -4.81 -12.05
CA TYR A 48 -2.15 -4.83 -12.77
C TYR A 48 -1.49 -6.20 -12.59
N THR A 49 -1.01 -6.77 -13.67
CA THR A 49 -0.19 -7.99 -13.61
C THR A 49 1.20 -7.64 -14.08
N TYR A 50 2.18 -7.89 -13.24
CA TYR A 50 3.59 -7.68 -13.55
C TYR A 50 4.24 -9.01 -13.86
N ALA A 51 5.13 -9.02 -14.83
CA ALA A 51 6.01 -10.14 -15.09
C ALA A 51 7.45 -9.62 -15.22
N VAL A 52 8.40 -10.42 -14.76
CA VAL A 52 9.83 -10.15 -14.88
C VAL A 52 10.48 -11.28 -15.65
N CYS A 53 11.29 -10.92 -16.62
CA CYS A 53 12.04 -11.85 -17.47
C CYS A 53 13.53 -11.51 -17.35
N ALA A 54 14.35 -12.45 -16.90
CA ALA A 54 15.80 -12.30 -16.96
C ALA A 54 16.30 -12.44 -18.39
N TYR A 55 17.39 -11.74 -18.76
CA TYR A 55 18.01 -11.89 -20.09
C TYR A 55 19.54 -11.90 -20.01
N LYS A 56 20.17 -12.53 -21.02
CA LYS A 56 21.61 -12.48 -21.29
C LYS A 56 21.83 -12.41 -22.78
N GLY A 57 22.40 -11.30 -23.29
CA GLY A 57 22.43 -11.02 -24.74
C GLY A 57 21.01 -10.99 -25.31
N SER A 58 20.76 -11.77 -26.36
CA SER A 58 19.47 -11.95 -27.00
C SER A 58 18.56 -13.00 -26.33
N ILE A 59 19.12 -13.82 -25.43
CA ILE A 59 18.38 -14.92 -24.76
C ILE A 59 17.52 -14.34 -23.64
N LYS A 60 16.24 -14.72 -23.63
CA LYS A 60 15.25 -14.32 -22.60
C LYS A 60 14.76 -15.56 -21.86
N GLY A 61 14.73 -15.48 -20.53
CA GLY A 61 14.19 -16.51 -19.66
C GLY A 61 12.66 -16.51 -19.61
N ALA A 62 12.09 -17.44 -18.83
CA ALA A 62 10.66 -17.51 -18.59
C ALA A 62 10.16 -16.28 -17.82
N TYR A 63 8.87 -15.96 -18.03
CA TYR A 63 8.18 -14.91 -17.28
C TYR A 63 7.75 -15.43 -15.90
N VAL A 64 8.08 -14.67 -14.86
CA VAL A 64 7.51 -14.90 -13.52
C VAL A 64 6.61 -13.72 -13.20
N GLY A 65 5.31 -13.97 -13.11
CA GLY A 65 4.29 -12.92 -13.00
C GLY A 65 3.55 -12.91 -11.66
N LYS A 66 3.08 -11.72 -11.25
CA LYS A 66 2.24 -11.53 -10.05
C LYS A 66 1.21 -10.44 -10.29
N THR A 67 -0.04 -10.71 -9.85
CA THR A 67 -1.12 -9.72 -9.89
C THR A 67 -1.08 -8.83 -8.66
N TYR A 68 -1.35 -7.55 -8.88
CA TYR A 68 -1.49 -6.51 -7.86
C TYR A 68 -2.71 -5.64 -8.15
N TYR A 69 -3.41 -5.18 -7.10
CA TYR A 69 -4.49 -4.18 -7.22
C TYR A 69 -4.02 -2.86 -6.63
N TYR A 70 -3.93 -1.84 -7.47
CA TYR A 70 -3.57 -0.50 -7.02
C TYR A 70 -4.74 0.14 -6.27
N LEU A 71 -4.47 0.70 -5.10
CA LEU A 71 -5.42 1.51 -4.35
C LEU A 71 -4.79 2.87 -4.08
N LYS A 72 -5.50 3.93 -4.50
CA LYS A 72 -5.07 5.31 -4.23
C LYS A 72 -4.91 5.53 -2.72
N GLN A 73 -3.84 6.19 -2.34
CA GLN A 73 -3.54 6.54 -0.95
C GLN A 73 -4.66 7.40 -0.34
N ASN A 74 -5.02 7.10 0.91
CA ASN A 74 -5.98 7.89 1.66
C ASN A 74 -5.31 9.16 2.23
N ARG A 75 -6.11 10.21 2.47
CA ARG A 75 -5.72 11.39 3.22
C ARG A 75 -6.50 11.42 4.55
N ILE A 76 -5.79 11.61 5.66
CA ILE A 76 -6.43 11.93 6.94
C ILE A 76 -6.92 13.37 6.89
N SER A 77 -8.23 13.57 7.01
CA SER A 77 -8.84 14.91 7.07
C SER A 77 -8.62 15.54 8.45
N SER A 78 -8.87 14.79 9.52
CA SER A 78 -8.63 15.29 10.87
C SER A 78 -8.27 14.19 11.87
N VAL A 79 -7.53 14.57 12.93
CA VAL A 79 -7.37 13.79 14.14
C VAL A 79 -7.56 14.75 15.32
N LYS A 80 -8.57 14.50 16.16
CA LYS A 80 -8.94 15.40 17.28
C LYS A 80 -9.08 14.63 18.59
N ASN A 81 -8.48 15.14 19.66
CA ASN A 81 -8.76 14.68 21.04
C ASN A 81 -10.01 15.41 21.55
N ASN A 82 -11.17 14.80 21.36
CA ASN A 82 -12.48 15.35 21.70
C ASN A 82 -13.10 14.78 22.99
N ALA A 83 -12.43 13.84 23.64
CA ALA A 83 -12.83 13.30 24.94
C ALA A 83 -11.63 12.74 25.71
N SER A 84 -11.79 12.52 27.02
CA SER A 84 -10.73 11.96 27.88
C SER A 84 -10.24 10.61 27.32
N LYS A 85 -8.91 10.45 27.18
CA LYS A 85 -8.24 9.24 26.67
C LYS A 85 -8.76 8.74 25.32
N LYS A 86 -9.39 9.62 24.49
CA LYS A 86 -9.94 9.27 23.18
C LYS A 86 -9.49 10.26 22.11
N ALA A 87 -9.35 9.78 20.88
CA ALA A 87 -9.16 10.64 19.72
C ALA A 87 -9.99 10.13 18.55
N THR A 88 -10.65 11.03 17.83
CA THR A 88 -11.39 10.69 16.61
C THR A 88 -10.53 10.99 15.40
N VAL A 89 -10.35 9.97 14.57
CA VAL A 89 -9.65 10.06 13.26
C VAL A 89 -10.71 10.08 12.17
N LYS A 90 -10.58 11.00 11.19
CA LYS A 90 -11.41 11.06 9.97
C LYS A 90 -10.51 11.02 8.73
N TRP A 91 -10.97 10.38 7.65
CA TRP A 91 -10.21 10.23 6.40
C TRP A 91 -11.09 10.28 5.15
N THR A 92 -10.44 10.39 3.99
CA THR A 92 -11.12 10.41 2.69
C THR A 92 -11.56 9.02 2.26
N ARG A 93 -12.72 8.92 1.60
CA ARG A 93 -13.25 7.66 1.08
C ARG A 93 -12.42 7.14 -0.09
N ASN A 94 -12.22 5.82 -0.13
CA ASN A 94 -11.79 5.09 -1.31
C ASN A 94 -12.90 4.11 -1.71
N THR A 95 -13.64 4.41 -2.80
CA THR A 95 -14.81 3.64 -3.25
C THR A 95 -14.44 2.26 -3.80
N LYS A 96 -13.18 2.03 -4.16
CA LYS A 96 -12.67 0.75 -4.70
C LYS A 96 -12.11 -0.18 -3.62
N ALA A 97 -12.08 0.28 -2.36
CA ALA A 97 -11.65 -0.50 -1.21
C ALA A 97 -12.80 -1.31 -0.58
N ASN A 98 -12.47 -2.36 0.17
CA ASN A 98 -13.42 -3.05 1.06
C ASN A 98 -13.46 -2.41 2.45
N GLY A 99 -12.39 -1.70 2.85
CA GLY A 99 -12.30 -1.05 4.14
C GLY A 99 -10.95 -0.39 4.36
N TYR A 100 -10.62 -0.13 5.63
CA TYR A 100 -9.43 0.62 6.02
C TYR A 100 -8.69 -0.03 7.17
N GLN A 101 -7.42 0.31 7.29
CA GLN A 101 -6.64 0.09 8.50
C GLN A 101 -6.22 1.46 9.06
N VAL A 102 -6.44 1.63 10.36
CA VAL A 102 -5.98 2.79 11.13
C VAL A 102 -4.84 2.34 12.02
N ASN A 103 -3.64 2.83 11.77
CA ASN A 103 -2.46 2.60 12.58
C ASN A 103 -2.19 3.82 13.45
N TYR A 104 -1.89 3.61 14.73
CA TYR A 104 -1.47 4.67 15.62
C TYR A 104 -0.38 4.19 16.57
N LYS A 105 0.59 5.08 16.82
CA LYS A 105 1.75 4.77 17.67
C LYS A 105 2.10 5.94 18.60
N THR A 106 2.65 5.59 19.77
CA THR A 106 3.29 6.51 20.71
C THR A 106 4.56 5.84 21.26
N GLY A 107 5.70 6.49 21.15
CA GLY A 107 6.99 5.85 21.40
C GLY A 107 7.14 4.56 20.58
N LYS A 108 7.52 3.45 21.24
CA LYS A 108 7.65 2.12 20.65
C LYS A 108 6.30 1.36 20.54
N LYS A 109 5.24 1.79 21.23
CA LYS A 109 3.94 1.11 21.24
C LYS A 109 3.12 1.47 20.00
N GLN A 110 2.69 0.45 19.26
CA GLN A 110 1.93 0.58 18.01
C GLN A 110 0.70 -0.34 18.03
N LYS A 111 -0.41 0.13 17.44
CA LYS A 111 -1.64 -0.65 17.28
C LYS A 111 -2.25 -0.35 15.91
N THR A 112 -2.83 -1.39 15.27
CA THR A 112 -3.58 -1.27 14.02
C THR A 112 -5.00 -1.77 14.23
N ILE A 113 -6.00 -1.00 13.81
CA ILE A 113 -7.43 -1.34 13.84
C ILE A 113 -7.91 -1.49 12.41
N THR A 114 -8.64 -2.58 12.11
CA THR A 114 -9.30 -2.79 10.82
C THR A 114 -10.73 -2.28 10.86
N VAL A 115 -11.12 -1.50 9.87
CA VAL A 115 -12.48 -0.99 9.61
C VAL A 115 -13.01 -1.72 8.38
N LYS A 116 -13.99 -2.60 8.56
CA LYS A 116 -14.47 -3.54 7.53
C LYS A 116 -15.45 -2.94 6.50
N SER A 117 -15.60 -1.62 6.43
CA SER A 117 -16.48 -0.93 5.48
C SER A 117 -15.81 0.27 4.86
N ASN A 118 -15.91 0.43 3.55
CA ASN A 118 -15.43 1.62 2.85
C ASN A 118 -16.36 2.84 3.00
N LYS A 119 -17.55 2.65 3.59
CA LYS A 119 -18.49 3.73 3.93
C LYS A 119 -18.16 4.38 5.28
N THR A 120 -17.46 3.67 6.17
CA THR A 120 -17.02 4.20 7.47
C THR A 120 -15.78 5.04 7.30
N LEU A 121 -15.86 6.34 7.55
CA LEU A 121 -14.82 7.33 7.29
C LEU A 121 -14.24 7.94 8.57
N ASN A 122 -14.54 7.35 9.72
CA ASN A 122 -13.99 7.75 11.00
C ASN A 122 -13.78 6.56 11.93
N LYS A 123 -12.94 6.76 12.94
CA LYS A 123 -12.74 5.80 14.03
C LYS A 123 -12.35 6.54 15.31
N VAL A 124 -12.99 6.17 16.41
CA VAL A 124 -12.59 6.61 17.74
C VAL A 124 -11.52 5.65 18.26
N LEU A 125 -10.34 6.19 18.53
CA LEU A 125 -9.26 5.52 19.24
C LEU A 125 -9.54 5.69 20.74
N LYS A 126 -9.54 4.59 21.51
CA LYS A 126 -9.87 4.57 22.94
C LYS A 126 -8.66 4.15 23.78
N SER A 127 -8.73 4.36 25.09
CA SER A 127 -7.71 3.95 26.05
C SER A 127 -6.32 4.53 25.74
N LEU A 128 -6.28 5.77 25.28
CA LEU A 128 -5.04 6.48 24.98
C LEU A 128 -4.42 7.03 26.28
N LYS A 129 -3.10 7.07 26.36
CA LYS A 129 -2.37 7.62 27.51
C LYS A 129 -2.51 9.14 27.52
N LYS A 130 -2.93 9.72 28.67
CA LYS A 130 -2.95 11.18 28.88
C LYS A 130 -1.55 11.77 28.69
N LYS A 131 -1.48 13.02 28.27
CA LYS A 131 -0.25 13.79 27.99
C LYS A 131 0.64 13.22 26.87
N ALA A 132 0.31 12.04 26.30
CA ALA A 132 1.05 11.42 25.21
C ALA A 132 0.64 11.99 23.85
N THR A 133 1.60 12.02 22.90
CA THR A 133 1.37 12.34 21.48
C THR A 133 1.32 11.05 20.69
N TYR A 134 0.26 10.90 19.89
CA TYR A 134 0.07 9.78 18.97
C TYR A 134 0.27 10.24 17.54
N SER A 135 1.02 9.44 16.76
CA SER A 135 1.13 9.56 15.31
C SER A 135 0.16 8.57 14.68
N VAL A 136 -0.72 9.04 13.80
CA VAL A 136 -1.80 8.26 13.20
C VAL A 136 -1.63 8.22 11.69
N LYS A 137 -1.80 7.02 11.09
CA LYS A 137 -1.82 6.78 9.64
C LYS A 137 -3.03 5.94 9.28
N VAL A 138 -3.54 6.09 8.04
CA VAL A 138 -4.65 5.31 7.50
C VAL A 138 -4.24 4.77 6.13
N ARG A 139 -4.64 3.53 5.83
CA ARG A 139 -4.60 2.96 4.48
C ARG A 139 -5.89 2.24 4.15
N SER A 140 -6.23 2.15 2.87
CA SER A 140 -7.31 1.29 2.39
C SER A 140 -6.82 -0.12 2.11
N TYR A 141 -7.75 -1.09 2.10
CA TYR A 141 -7.48 -2.45 1.65
C TYR A 141 -8.58 -2.96 0.72
N LYS A 142 -8.21 -3.89 -0.15
CA LYS A 142 -9.11 -4.64 -1.05
C LYS A 142 -8.79 -6.13 -0.92
N LYS A 143 -9.84 -6.95 -0.77
CA LYS A 143 -9.74 -8.40 -0.80
C LYS A 143 -10.23 -8.93 -2.14
N VAL A 144 -9.45 -9.78 -2.78
CA VAL A 144 -9.83 -10.47 -4.02
C VAL A 144 -9.29 -11.91 -3.93
N SER A 145 -10.18 -12.89 -4.07
CA SER A 145 -9.83 -14.33 -4.05
C SER A 145 -8.91 -14.70 -2.88
N GLY A 146 -9.31 -14.30 -1.65
CA GLY A 146 -8.55 -14.58 -0.43
C GLY A 146 -7.33 -13.68 -0.18
N VAL A 147 -6.81 -13.00 -1.20
CA VAL A 147 -5.64 -12.13 -1.08
C VAL A 147 -6.05 -10.71 -0.68
N THR A 148 -5.30 -10.10 0.23
CA THR A 148 -5.52 -8.70 0.65
C THR A 148 -4.45 -7.79 0.07
N TYR A 149 -4.89 -6.78 -0.67
CA TYR A 149 -4.07 -5.71 -1.25
C TYR A 149 -4.27 -4.43 -0.45
N TYR A 150 -3.21 -3.66 -0.25
CA TYR A 150 -3.24 -2.43 0.53
C TYR A 150 -2.79 -1.24 -0.32
N SER A 151 -3.38 -0.06 -0.03
CA SER A 151 -2.76 1.19 -0.49
C SER A 151 -1.52 1.49 0.34
N GLU A 152 -0.71 2.45 -0.13
CA GLU A 152 0.27 3.09 0.72
C GLU A 152 -0.40 3.74 1.94
N TRP A 153 0.36 3.84 3.05
CA TRP A 153 -0.10 4.55 4.23
C TRP A 153 -0.19 6.05 3.94
N SER A 154 -1.23 6.71 4.44
CA SER A 154 -1.33 8.17 4.43
C SER A 154 -0.11 8.81 5.11
N SER A 155 0.15 10.08 4.79
CA SER A 155 0.97 10.92 5.64
C SER A 155 0.46 10.88 7.08
N ALA A 156 1.39 10.89 8.04
CA ALA A 156 1.03 10.82 9.45
C ALA A 156 0.44 12.14 9.95
N LYS A 157 -0.64 12.07 10.74
CA LYS A 157 -1.10 13.21 11.55
C LYS A 157 -0.88 12.93 13.03
N LYS A 158 -0.40 13.92 13.78
CA LYS A 158 -0.17 13.83 15.23
C LYS A 158 -1.34 14.40 16.01
N VAL A 159 -1.60 13.82 17.19
CA VAL A 159 -2.58 14.31 18.16
C VAL A 159 -2.02 14.16 19.58
N LYS A 160 -2.01 15.23 20.36
CA LYS A 160 -1.69 15.19 21.80
C LYS A 160 -2.97 14.95 22.59
N ILE A 161 -2.94 14.00 23.49
CA ILE A 161 -4.06 13.66 24.37
C ILE A 161 -3.98 14.57 25.61
N LYS A 162 -4.89 15.54 25.68
CA LYS A 162 -4.89 16.55 26.75
C LYS A 162 -5.62 16.05 28.01
N LYS A 163 -6.74 15.35 27.84
CA LYS A 163 -7.63 14.87 28.90
C LYS A 163 -7.61 13.35 29.04
#